data_88ae6268ae6802d058be850a1a52b8ba
#
_entry.id   88ae6268ae6802d058be850a1a52b8ba
#
_cell.length_a   1.000
_cell.length_b   1.000
_cell.length_c   1.000
_cell.angle_alpha   90.00
_cell.angle_beta   90.00
_cell.angle_gamma   90.00
#
_symmetry.space_group_name_H-M   'P 1'
#
loop_
_entity.id
_entity.type
_entity.pdbx_description
1 polymer ?
#
loop_
_entity_poly.entity_id
_entity_poly.type
_entity_poly.pdbx_seq_one_letter_code
_entity_poly.pdbx_strand_id
1 'polypeptide(L)'
;MITFPCAKINLGLNIVSKRKDGYHNLETVFYPIPLTDALEIKLMGDEFPSDVPCDLKITGNAVDCDEQNNLVVKAYNLLAADFRIPRIHAHLVKRIPSQAGLGGGSADAAFMIRLLDERFRLNIGNAEMEKYAAKLGADCAYFISADPEDGDTACYAEGIGEELMPVSGPGDNLRGYHLVVVKRDDIAVSTKEAYAAITPQAPAKCCRDIVRQPIETWKEELVNDFEAPIFKMHPELAEIKQKLYKLGAVYAAMSGSGSAIFGIFKHKPANVEEQFEGMFCKIMKL
;
A
#
# COMPACT_ATOMS: atom_id res chain seq x y z
N MET A 1 17.03 5.63 15.24
CA MET A 1 16.11 6.51 14.48
C MET A 1 14.88 5.69 14.12
N ILE A 2 13.70 6.25 14.17
CA ILE A 2 12.43 5.54 13.92
C ILE A 2 11.60 6.29 12.88
N THR A 3 10.87 5.55 12.03
CA THR A 3 9.89 6.07 11.08
C THR A 3 8.65 5.19 11.08
N PHE A 4 7.56 5.67 10.46
CA PHE A 4 6.26 5.00 10.46
C PHE A 4 5.75 4.77 9.02
N PRO A 5 6.17 3.67 8.36
CA PRO A 5 5.71 3.33 7.02
C PRO A 5 4.18 3.26 6.97
N CYS A 6 3.56 4.07 6.11
CA CYS A 6 2.10 4.12 5.97
C CYS A 6 1.60 3.14 4.91
N ALA A 7 0.38 2.64 5.09
CA ALA A 7 -0.34 1.89 4.07
C ALA A 7 -0.91 2.80 2.98
N LYS A 8 -1.40 2.21 1.89
CA LYS A 8 -2.21 2.87 0.85
C LYS A 8 -3.48 2.09 0.56
N ILE A 9 -4.45 2.77 -0.02
CA ILE A 9 -5.57 2.15 -0.73
C ILE A 9 -5.53 2.54 -2.21
N ASN A 10 -6.25 1.78 -3.04
CA ASN A 10 -6.44 2.12 -4.44
C ASN A 10 -7.84 2.73 -4.62
N LEU A 11 -7.91 3.97 -5.08
CA LEU A 11 -9.14 4.61 -5.51
C LEU A 11 -9.33 4.33 -7.01
N GLY A 12 -10.06 3.26 -7.32
CA GLY A 12 -10.10 2.66 -8.63
C GLY A 12 -8.82 1.90 -8.98
N LEU A 13 -8.95 0.87 -9.81
CA LEU A 13 -7.85 0.14 -10.40
C LEU A 13 -8.34 -0.53 -11.68
N ASN A 14 -7.81 -0.14 -12.81
CA ASN A 14 -8.17 -0.70 -14.10
C ASN A 14 -6.96 -1.38 -14.73
N ILE A 15 -7.16 -2.57 -15.28
CA ILE A 15 -6.15 -3.33 -16.01
C ILE A 15 -6.37 -3.07 -17.51
N VAL A 16 -5.60 -2.12 -18.03
CA VAL A 16 -5.83 -1.53 -19.35
C VAL A 16 -5.41 -2.45 -20.49
N SER A 17 -4.27 -3.12 -20.37
CA SER A 17 -3.74 -3.98 -21.43
C SER A 17 -2.71 -4.97 -20.90
N LYS A 18 -2.46 -6.03 -21.67
CA LYS A 18 -1.38 -6.98 -21.42
C LYS A 18 -0.17 -6.64 -22.28
N ARG A 19 1.02 -6.58 -21.67
CA ARG A 19 2.29 -6.24 -22.32
C ARG A 19 2.97 -7.49 -22.90
N LYS A 20 3.89 -7.27 -23.83
CA LYS A 20 4.69 -8.36 -24.41
C LYS A 20 5.68 -9.01 -23.43
N ASP A 21 6.07 -8.28 -22.39
CA ASP A 21 6.97 -8.75 -21.33
C ASP A 21 6.24 -9.60 -20.25
N GLY A 22 4.93 -9.80 -20.42
CA GLY A 22 4.08 -10.60 -19.52
C GLY A 22 3.44 -9.79 -18.40
N TYR A 23 3.83 -8.53 -18.19
CA TYR A 23 3.17 -7.60 -17.27
C TYR A 23 1.88 -7.03 -17.87
N HIS A 24 1.17 -6.26 -17.06
CA HIS A 24 -0.05 -5.56 -17.48
C HIS A 24 0.11 -4.06 -17.27
N ASN A 25 -0.36 -3.27 -18.21
CA ASN A 25 -0.57 -1.86 -17.98
C ASN A 25 -1.82 -1.70 -17.14
N LEU A 26 -1.69 -0.91 -16.09
CA LEU A 26 -2.79 -0.55 -15.20
C LEU A 26 -2.92 0.97 -15.11
N GLU A 27 -4.05 1.40 -14.56
CA GLU A 27 -4.22 2.74 -14.03
C GLU A 27 -4.91 2.67 -12.67
N THR A 28 -4.47 3.49 -11.73
CA THR A 28 -5.03 3.57 -10.39
C THR A 28 -4.71 4.91 -9.74
N VAL A 29 -5.43 5.25 -8.68
CA VAL A 29 -5.02 6.33 -7.78
C VAL A 29 -4.60 5.73 -6.45
N PHE A 30 -3.34 5.86 -6.08
CA PHE A 30 -2.83 5.54 -4.75
C PHE A 30 -3.21 6.66 -3.77
N TYR A 31 -3.77 6.28 -2.65
CA TYR A 31 -4.10 7.19 -1.56
C TYR A 31 -3.49 6.67 -0.26
N PRO A 32 -2.62 7.46 0.42
CA PRO A 32 -1.97 7.03 1.65
C PRO A 32 -2.97 7.09 2.81
N ILE A 33 -2.86 6.16 3.74
CA ILE A 33 -3.77 6.07 4.88
C ILE A 33 -2.99 5.97 6.20
N PRO A 34 -3.52 6.48 7.32
CA PRO A 34 -2.84 6.51 8.62
C PRO A 34 -2.88 5.15 9.34
N LEU A 35 -2.67 4.07 8.61
CA LEU A 35 -2.38 2.74 9.12
C LEU A 35 -0.88 2.49 8.90
N THR A 36 -0.11 2.43 9.98
CA THR A 36 1.35 2.43 9.89
C THR A 36 1.98 1.23 10.58
N ASP A 37 3.06 0.74 9.98
CA ASP A 37 4.08 -0.05 10.65
C ASP A 37 5.01 0.86 11.48
N ALA A 38 6.01 0.30 12.15
CA ALA A 38 7.08 1.09 12.74
C ALA A 38 8.41 0.45 12.40
N LEU A 39 9.36 1.25 11.89
CA LEU A 39 10.69 0.81 11.50
C LEU A 39 11.74 1.63 12.26
N GLU A 40 12.53 0.95 13.08
CA GLU A 40 13.66 1.54 13.80
C GLU A 40 14.98 1.02 13.24
N ILE A 41 15.99 1.89 13.12
CA ILE A 41 17.38 1.48 12.87
C ILE A 41 18.32 2.01 13.95
N LYS A 42 19.34 1.20 14.29
CA LYS A 42 20.45 1.52 15.19
C LYS A 42 21.77 1.08 14.56
N LEU A 43 22.83 1.83 14.83
CA LEU A 43 24.18 1.37 14.46
C LEU A 43 24.50 0.06 15.18
N MET A 44 25.07 -0.86 14.46
CA MET A 44 25.61 -2.11 15.03
C MET A 44 27.02 -1.83 15.55
N GLY A 45 27.29 -2.26 16.79
CA GLY A 45 28.65 -2.17 17.35
C GLY A 45 29.62 -3.13 16.68
N ASP A 46 30.91 -2.79 16.70
CA ASP A 46 31.96 -3.62 16.08
C ASP A 46 32.11 -4.98 16.80
N GLU A 47 31.75 -5.03 18.07
CA GLU A 47 31.76 -6.24 18.90
C GLU A 47 30.61 -7.21 18.62
N PHE A 48 29.62 -6.81 17.84
CA PHE A 48 28.48 -7.67 17.54
C PHE A 48 28.88 -8.78 16.56
N PRO A 49 28.69 -10.07 16.95
CA PRO A 49 29.27 -11.21 16.25
C PRO A 49 28.51 -11.62 14.96
N SER A 50 27.73 -10.75 14.36
CA SER A 50 27.01 -11.04 13.12
C SER A 50 27.79 -10.55 11.91
N ASP A 51 27.87 -11.39 10.87
CA ASP A 51 28.43 -11.01 9.56
C ASP A 51 27.40 -10.32 8.65
N VAL A 52 26.13 -10.26 9.10
CA VAL A 52 25.04 -9.67 8.33
C VAL A 52 25.09 -8.14 8.42
N PRO A 53 25.15 -7.41 7.29
CA PRO A 53 25.25 -5.95 7.31
C PRO A 53 23.99 -5.24 7.85
N CYS A 54 22.82 -5.83 7.61
CA CYS A 54 21.53 -5.37 8.13
C CYS A 54 20.87 -6.54 8.89
N ASP A 55 20.94 -6.50 10.22
CA ASP A 55 20.33 -7.47 11.11
C ASP A 55 18.89 -7.02 11.40
N LEU A 56 17.92 -7.64 10.71
CA LEU A 56 16.50 -7.32 10.81
C LEU A 56 15.82 -8.23 11.83
N LYS A 57 15.06 -7.63 12.75
CA LYS A 57 14.10 -8.32 13.60
C LYS A 57 12.70 -7.86 13.26
N ILE A 58 11.77 -8.81 13.08
CA ILE A 58 10.36 -8.53 12.81
C ILE A 58 9.51 -8.94 14.01
N THR A 59 8.55 -8.10 14.37
CA THR A 59 7.53 -8.38 15.41
C THR A 59 6.15 -7.89 14.94
N GLY A 60 5.09 -8.28 15.66
CA GLY A 60 3.71 -7.93 15.27
C GLY A 60 3.09 -8.96 14.34
N ASN A 61 2.40 -8.53 13.29
CA ASN A 61 1.75 -9.43 12.34
C ASN A 61 2.77 -10.31 11.61
N ALA A 62 2.41 -11.56 11.36
CA ALA A 62 3.27 -12.50 10.65
C ALA A 62 3.61 -12.03 9.23
N VAL A 63 4.86 -12.24 8.82
CA VAL A 63 5.36 -11.99 7.47
C VAL A 63 5.87 -13.32 6.92
N ASP A 64 5.42 -13.67 5.72
CA ASP A 64 5.78 -14.93 5.06
C ASP A 64 7.05 -14.76 4.21
N CYS A 65 8.15 -14.39 4.88
CA CYS A 65 9.48 -14.41 4.27
C CYS A 65 10.58 -14.43 5.35
N ASP A 66 11.72 -15.01 5.01
CA ASP A 66 12.93 -14.92 5.81
C ASP A 66 13.38 -13.47 5.96
N GLU A 67 13.96 -13.12 7.10
CA GLU A 67 14.43 -11.75 7.38
C GLU A 67 15.37 -11.22 6.28
N GLN A 68 16.30 -12.05 5.78
CA GLN A 68 17.25 -11.67 4.72
C GLN A 68 16.60 -11.46 3.34
N ASN A 69 15.43 -12.05 3.13
CA ASN A 69 14.63 -11.87 1.90
C ASN A 69 13.63 -10.71 2.00
N ASN A 70 13.51 -10.10 3.19
CA ASN A 70 12.62 -8.98 3.42
C ASN A 70 13.03 -7.75 2.60
N LEU A 71 12.04 -6.99 2.09
CA LEU A 71 12.29 -5.81 1.28
C LEU A 71 13.06 -4.71 2.04
N VAL A 72 12.94 -4.65 3.35
CA VAL A 72 13.73 -3.73 4.21
C VAL A 72 15.22 -4.02 4.10
N VAL A 73 15.62 -5.31 4.17
CA VAL A 73 17.02 -5.72 4.00
C VAL A 73 17.49 -5.50 2.57
N LYS A 74 16.64 -5.79 1.57
CA LYS A 74 16.96 -5.52 0.17
C LYS A 74 17.16 -4.03 -0.09
N ALA A 75 16.36 -3.16 0.53
CA ALA A 75 16.50 -1.70 0.44
C ALA A 75 17.85 -1.24 1.02
N TYR A 76 18.22 -1.75 2.19
CA TYR A 76 19.54 -1.48 2.78
C TYR A 76 20.67 -1.93 1.82
N ASN A 77 20.64 -3.18 1.36
CA ASN A 77 21.68 -3.72 0.50
C ASN A 77 21.80 -2.96 -0.83
N LEU A 78 20.66 -2.53 -1.37
CA LEU A 78 20.63 -1.75 -2.61
C LEU A 78 21.34 -0.40 -2.47
N LEU A 79 21.12 0.31 -1.36
CA LEU A 79 21.82 1.57 -1.09
C LEU A 79 23.27 1.34 -0.66
N ALA A 80 23.56 0.29 0.10
CA ALA A 80 24.92 -0.02 0.55
C ALA A 80 25.88 -0.42 -0.61
N ALA A 81 25.34 -0.79 -1.77
CA ALA A 81 26.11 -1.03 -2.98
C ALA A 81 26.72 0.27 -3.56
N ASP A 82 26.03 1.40 -3.42
CA ASP A 82 26.42 2.69 -4.01
C ASP A 82 26.92 3.68 -2.94
N PHE A 83 26.54 3.50 -1.68
CA PHE A 83 26.86 4.41 -0.57
C PHE A 83 27.57 3.68 0.56
N ARG A 84 28.48 4.36 1.25
CA ARG A 84 29.16 3.83 2.43
C ARG A 84 28.20 3.90 3.63
N ILE A 85 27.40 2.84 3.85
CA ILE A 85 26.46 2.72 4.95
C ILE A 85 27.05 1.75 5.99
N PRO A 86 27.13 2.14 7.28
CA PRO A 86 27.56 1.25 8.34
C PRO A 86 26.59 0.10 8.56
N ARG A 87 27.05 -0.97 9.22
CA ARG A 87 26.21 -2.07 9.68
C ARG A 87 25.14 -1.55 10.66
N ILE A 88 23.92 -2.09 10.55
CA ILE A 88 22.79 -1.67 11.36
C ILE A 88 22.00 -2.86 11.93
N HIS A 89 21.39 -2.63 13.10
CA HIS A 89 20.21 -3.36 13.55
C HIS A 89 18.96 -2.64 13.06
N ALA A 90 18.04 -3.37 12.47
CA ALA A 90 16.72 -2.89 12.11
C ALA A 90 15.64 -3.65 12.88
N HIS A 91 14.63 -2.94 13.37
CA HIS A 91 13.47 -3.56 14.01
C HIS A 91 12.20 -3.06 13.30
N LEU A 92 11.47 -4.00 12.72
CA LEU A 92 10.21 -3.76 12.03
C LEU A 92 9.04 -4.32 12.86
N VAL A 93 8.14 -3.44 13.29
CA VAL A 93 6.89 -3.82 13.96
C VAL A 93 5.76 -3.78 12.95
N LYS A 94 5.28 -4.94 12.53
CA LYS A 94 4.21 -5.08 11.53
C LYS A 94 2.84 -4.91 12.16
N ARG A 95 2.07 -3.96 11.65
CA ARG A 95 0.66 -3.70 11.98
C ARG A 95 -0.22 -3.73 10.73
N ILE A 96 0.35 -3.37 9.58
CA ILE A 96 -0.32 -3.47 8.29
C ILE A 96 -0.43 -4.97 7.93
N PRO A 97 -1.63 -5.50 7.67
CA PRO A 97 -1.80 -6.90 7.31
C PRO A 97 -1.05 -7.26 6.03
N SER A 98 -0.40 -8.42 6.02
CA SER A 98 0.25 -8.96 4.82
C SER A 98 -0.79 -9.43 3.80
N GLN A 99 -0.41 -9.45 2.51
CA GLN A 99 -1.26 -9.94 1.40
C GLN A 99 -2.66 -9.33 1.40
N ALA A 100 -2.72 -8.02 1.66
CA ALA A 100 -3.95 -7.25 1.83
C ALA A 100 -4.22 -6.23 0.71
N GLY A 101 -3.30 -6.05 -0.25
CA GLY A 101 -3.39 -4.99 -1.25
C GLY A 101 -3.10 -3.58 -0.70
N LEU A 102 -2.59 -3.48 0.54
CA LEU A 102 -2.36 -2.21 1.26
C LEU A 102 -0.92 -1.66 1.10
N GLY A 103 -0.05 -2.35 0.37
CA GLY A 103 1.30 -1.89 0.06
C GLY A 103 2.30 -1.92 1.23
N GLY A 104 1.99 -2.60 2.37
CA GLY A 104 2.81 -2.55 3.58
C GLY A 104 4.28 -2.89 3.39
N GLY A 105 4.61 -3.99 2.67
CA GLY A 105 6.00 -4.37 2.42
C GLY A 105 6.75 -3.37 1.52
N SER A 106 6.05 -2.78 0.54
CA SER A 106 6.60 -1.73 -0.33
C SER A 106 6.84 -0.43 0.44
N ALA A 107 5.93 -0.10 1.36
CA ALA A 107 6.09 1.02 2.28
C ALA A 107 7.31 0.84 3.19
N ASP A 108 7.46 -0.34 3.81
CA ASP A 108 8.61 -0.65 4.67
C ASP A 108 9.94 -0.44 3.93
N ALA A 109 10.02 -0.91 2.67
CA ALA A 109 11.21 -0.75 1.84
C ALA A 109 11.52 0.71 1.49
N ALA A 110 10.52 1.46 1.05
CA ALA A 110 10.67 2.86 0.71
C ALA A 110 11.07 3.71 1.92
N PHE A 111 10.42 3.47 3.06
CA PHE A 111 10.74 4.15 4.30
C PHE A 111 12.12 3.75 4.85
N MET A 112 12.62 2.54 4.56
CA MET A 112 14.02 2.19 4.85
C MET A 112 14.98 3.04 4.02
N ILE A 113 14.72 3.26 2.73
CA ILE A 113 15.53 4.15 1.87
C ILE A 113 15.55 5.57 2.46
N ARG A 114 14.38 6.15 2.78
CA ARG A 114 14.27 7.49 3.40
C ARG A 114 15.03 7.57 4.72
N LEU A 115 14.88 6.55 5.56
CA LEU A 115 15.49 6.49 6.89
C LEU A 115 17.01 6.42 6.81
N LEU A 116 17.56 5.68 5.83
CA LEU A 116 19.01 5.61 5.59
C LEU A 116 19.56 6.92 5.03
N ASP A 117 18.84 7.53 4.07
CA ASP A 117 19.22 8.85 3.53
C ASP A 117 19.30 9.90 4.63
N GLU A 118 18.28 10.01 5.46
CA GLU A 118 18.22 10.96 6.57
C GLU A 118 19.29 10.65 7.64
N ARG A 119 19.39 9.39 8.06
CA ARG A 119 20.27 8.99 9.17
C ARG A 119 21.74 9.18 8.84
N PHE A 120 22.14 8.90 7.60
CA PHE A 120 23.53 8.96 7.15
C PHE A 120 23.84 10.14 6.25
N ARG A 121 22.85 11.03 6.04
CA ARG A 121 22.98 12.27 5.23
C ARG A 121 23.53 11.98 3.82
N LEU A 122 22.92 10.98 3.18
CA LEU A 122 23.37 10.55 1.84
C LEU A 122 23.05 11.59 0.76
N ASN A 123 22.05 12.45 1.03
CA ASN A 123 21.59 13.53 0.15
C ASN A 123 21.18 13.03 -1.26
N ILE A 124 20.46 11.93 -1.30
CA ILE A 124 20.04 11.26 -2.54
C ILE A 124 18.96 12.09 -3.28
N GLY A 125 18.03 12.70 -2.53
CA GLY A 125 16.87 13.42 -3.06
C GLY A 125 15.75 12.49 -3.57
N ASN A 126 14.52 12.99 -3.57
CA ASN A 126 13.31 12.17 -3.81
C ASN A 126 13.34 11.45 -5.16
N ALA A 127 13.64 12.17 -6.25
CA ALA A 127 13.63 11.60 -7.60
C ALA A 127 14.61 10.42 -7.78
N GLU A 128 15.75 10.43 -7.09
CA GLU A 128 16.71 9.33 -7.14
C GLU A 128 16.32 8.22 -6.18
N MET A 129 15.77 8.54 -4.99
CA MET A 129 15.20 7.55 -4.07
C MET A 129 14.05 6.77 -4.72
N GLU A 130 13.20 7.42 -5.52
CA GLU A 130 12.14 6.76 -6.30
C GLU A 130 12.70 5.73 -7.29
N LYS A 131 13.82 6.04 -7.96
CA LYS A 131 14.49 5.08 -8.86
C LYS A 131 15.08 3.87 -8.11
N TYR A 132 15.63 4.08 -6.91
CA TYR A 132 16.04 2.97 -6.05
C TYR A 132 14.83 2.14 -5.62
N ALA A 133 13.77 2.77 -5.15
CA ALA A 133 12.56 2.11 -4.70
C ALA A 133 11.89 1.29 -5.82
N ALA A 134 11.82 1.81 -7.05
CA ALA A 134 11.27 1.11 -8.21
C ALA A 134 11.98 -0.21 -8.53
N LYS A 135 13.28 -0.35 -8.19
CA LYS A 135 14.01 -1.62 -8.34
C LYS A 135 13.53 -2.71 -7.34
N LEU A 136 12.86 -2.32 -6.26
CA LEU A 136 12.37 -3.24 -5.21
C LEU A 136 10.94 -3.71 -5.46
N GLY A 137 10.13 -2.89 -6.12
CA GLY A 137 8.75 -3.20 -6.49
C GLY A 137 8.01 -2.00 -7.05
N ALA A 138 6.97 -2.25 -7.85
CA ALA A 138 6.21 -1.21 -8.55
C ALA A 138 5.62 -0.15 -7.61
N ASP A 139 5.03 -0.57 -6.50
CA ASP A 139 4.41 0.35 -5.52
C ASP A 139 5.46 1.08 -4.65
N CYS A 140 6.75 0.64 -4.63
CA CYS A 140 7.73 1.21 -3.70
C CYS A 140 8.04 2.68 -4.00
N ALA A 141 8.09 3.07 -5.27
CA ALA A 141 8.38 4.45 -5.67
C ALA A 141 7.37 5.44 -5.08
N TYR A 142 6.08 5.08 -5.07
CA TYR A 142 5.01 5.89 -4.48
C TYR A 142 5.29 6.26 -3.01
N PHE A 143 5.78 5.31 -2.23
CA PHE A 143 5.98 5.52 -0.78
C PHE A 143 7.19 6.41 -0.42
N ILE A 144 8.01 6.79 -1.39
CA ILE A 144 9.08 7.77 -1.16
C ILE A 144 8.49 9.15 -0.79
N SER A 145 7.39 9.54 -1.40
CA SER A 145 6.73 10.83 -1.17
C SER A 145 5.41 10.72 -0.41
N ALA A 146 4.91 9.50 -0.13
CA ALA A 146 3.64 9.29 0.54
C ALA A 146 3.67 9.79 2.00
N ASP A 147 2.67 10.60 2.36
CA ASP A 147 2.42 11.09 3.71
C ASP A 147 0.91 11.14 3.97
N PRO A 148 0.37 10.35 4.89
CA PRO A 148 -1.06 10.37 5.19
C PRO A 148 -1.53 11.61 5.96
N GLU A 149 -0.62 12.40 6.53
CA GLU A 149 -0.92 13.66 7.20
C GLU A 149 -0.96 14.84 6.22
N ASP A 150 -0.26 14.71 5.08
CA ASP A 150 -0.28 15.66 3.97
C ASP A 150 -1.25 15.18 2.88
N GLY A 151 -2.42 15.81 2.81
CA GLY A 151 -3.49 15.43 1.88
C GLY A 151 -3.15 15.56 0.39
N ASP A 152 -1.96 16.07 0.05
CA ASP A 152 -1.51 16.31 -1.33
C ASP A 152 -0.66 15.17 -1.90
N THR A 153 -0.55 14.02 -1.20
CA THR A 153 0.32 12.91 -1.60
C THR A 153 -0.40 11.77 -2.35
N ALA A 154 -1.66 11.97 -2.75
CA ALA A 154 -2.32 11.04 -3.66
C ALA A 154 -1.70 11.12 -5.05
N CYS A 155 -1.44 9.94 -5.66
CA CYS A 155 -0.82 9.84 -6.97
C CYS A 155 -1.64 8.96 -7.90
N TYR A 156 -1.88 9.45 -9.12
CA TYR A 156 -2.29 8.62 -10.23
C TYR A 156 -1.08 7.85 -10.76
N ALA A 157 -1.23 6.55 -10.91
CA ALA A 157 -0.19 5.65 -11.36
C ALA A 157 -0.59 4.96 -12.65
N GLU A 158 0.32 4.91 -13.61
CA GLU A 158 0.21 4.21 -14.89
C GLU A 158 1.36 3.19 -15.04
N GLY A 159 1.45 2.56 -16.23
CA GLY A 159 2.44 1.54 -16.50
C GLY A 159 2.14 0.26 -15.72
N ILE A 160 3.11 -0.27 -14.99
CA ILE A 160 2.91 -1.35 -14.01
C ILE A 160 2.68 -0.81 -12.59
N GLY A 161 2.47 0.52 -12.45
CA GLY A 161 2.27 1.26 -11.20
C GLY A 161 3.45 2.20 -10.84
N GLU A 162 4.43 2.34 -11.74
CA GLU A 162 5.66 3.11 -11.52
C GLU A 162 5.64 4.52 -12.11
N GLU A 163 4.75 4.79 -13.07
CA GLU A 163 4.61 6.12 -13.67
C GLU A 163 3.66 6.95 -12.81
N LEU A 164 4.21 7.78 -11.93
CA LEU A 164 3.47 8.49 -10.89
C LEU A 164 3.20 9.94 -11.29
N MET A 165 1.97 10.38 -11.14
CA MET A 165 1.56 11.77 -11.35
C MET A 165 0.72 12.25 -10.16
N PRO A 166 1.03 13.39 -9.54
CA PRO A 166 0.20 13.95 -8.49
C PRO A 166 -1.26 14.15 -8.95
N VAL A 167 -2.20 13.82 -8.08
CA VAL A 167 -3.63 14.05 -8.33
C VAL A 167 -4.08 15.28 -7.55
N SER A 168 -4.66 16.26 -8.24
CA SER A 168 -5.28 17.42 -7.62
C SER A 168 -6.81 17.38 -7.77
N GLY A 169 -7.55 17.69 -6.71
CA GLY A 169 -9.00 17.74 -6.73
C GLY A 169 -9.68 17.02 -5.55
N PRO A 170 -10.98 16.70 -5.63
CA PRO A 170 -11.71 16.08 -4.52
C PRO A 170 -11.14 14.76 -4.03
N GLY A 171 -10.46 14.00 -4.89
CA GLY A 171 -9.75 12.77 -4.51
C GLY A 171 -8.58 13.00 -3.57
N ASP A 172 -7.97 14.18 -3.62
CA ASP A 172 -6.87 14.58 -2.73
C ASP A 172 -7.40 14.98 -1.35
N ASN A 173 -8.67 15.29 -1.27
CA ASN A 173 -9.25 15.90 -0.08
C ASN A 173 -10.32 15.02 0.56
N LEU A 174 -9.93 13.81 0.97
CA LEU A 174 -10.74 12.98 1.84
C LEU A 174 -10.62 13.39 3.32
N ARG A 175 -9.97 14.54 3.60
CA ARG A 175 -9.83 15.07 4.97
C ARG A 175 -11.20 15.24 5.61
N GLY A 176 -11.31 14.70 6.82
CA GLY A 176 -12.56 14.73 7.59
C GLY A 176 -13.47 13.53 7.36
N TYR A 177 -13.24 12.73 6.33
CA TYR A 177 -13.88 11.45 6.18
C TYR A 177 -13.31 10.42 7.16
N HIS A 178 -14.04 9.32 7.35
CA HIS A 178 -13.58 8.17 8.09
C HIS A 178 -13.39 7.01 7.14
N LEU A 179 -12.29 6.30 7.31
CA LEU A 179 -11.97 5.10 6.57
C LEU A 179 -12.12 3.88 7.49
N VAL A 180 -12.80 2.86 7.01
CA VAL A 180 -12.82 1.53 7.62
C VAL A 180 -12.09 0.59 6.69
N VAL A 181 -11.10 -0.15 7.21
CA VAL A 181 -10.40 -1.21 6.48
C VAL A 181 -10.70 -2.54 7.16
N VAL A 182 -11.17 -3.51 6.40
CA VAL A 182 -11.50 -4.86 6.86
C VAL A 182 -10.71 -5.89 6.07
N LYS A 183 -10.13 -6.87 6.75
CA LYS A 183 -9.47 -8.02 6.12
C LYS A 183 -9.77 -9.30 6.89
N ARG A 184 -10.07 -10.36 6.18
CA ARG A 184 -10.16 -11.72 6.74
C ARG A 184 -8.77 -12.35 6.79
N ASP A 185 -8.40 -12.93 7.92
CA ASP A 185 -7.06 -13.55 8.08
C ASP A 185 -6.93 -14.88 7.33
N ASP A 186 -8.05 -15.55 7.10
CA ASP A 186 -8.13 -16.82 6.35
C ASP A 186 -8.17 -16.66 4.83
N ILE A 187 -8.26 -15.42 4.30
CA ILE A 187 -8.23 -15.14 2.86
C ILE A 187 -6.96 -14.37 2.50
N ALA A 188 -6.12 -15.01 1.71
CA ALA A 188 -4.95 -14.41 1.08
C ALA A 188 -5.10 -14.52 -0.44
N VAL A 189 -4.95 -13.39 -1.15
CA VAL A 189 -5.03 -13.35 -2.61
C VAL A 189 -3.62 -13.16 -3.16
N SER A 190 -3.18 -14.10 -3.98
CA SER A 190 -1.93 -13.96 -4.73
C SER A 190 -2.12 -12.95 -5.86
N THR A 191 -1.27 -11.93 -5.92
CA THR A 191 -1.26 -10.96 -7.03
C THR A 191 -1.14 -11.66 -8.39
N LYS A 192 -0.34 -12.72 -8.48
CA LYS A 192 -0.19 -13.52 -9.70
C LYS A 192 -1.52 -14.17 -10.12
N GLU A 193 -2.25 -14.75 -9.20
CA GLU A 193 -3.56 -15.36 -9.46
C GLU A 193 -4.60 -14.33 -9.85
N ALA A 194 -4.60 -13.17 -9.18
CA ALA A 194 -5.48 -12.06 -9.53
C ALA A 194 -5.28 -11.60 -10.98
N TYR A 195 -4.03 -11.38 -11.41
CA TYR A 195 -3.72 -11.03 -12.79
C TYR A 195 -4.04 -12.13 -13.80
N ALA A 196 -3.90 -13.41 -13.43
CA ALA A 196 -4.26 -14.54 -14.30
C ALA A 196 -5.77 -14.67 -14.56
N ALA A 197 -6.59 -14.14 -13.65
CA ALA A 197 -8.05 -14.21 -13.73
C ALA A 197 -8.69 -13.01 -14.46
N ILE A 198 -7.88 -12.00 -14.87
CA ILE A 198 -8.37 -10.77 -15.51
C ILE A 198 -8.32 -10.86 -17.03
N THR A 199 -9.34 -10.31 -17.65
CA THR A 199 -9.32 -9.92 -19.08
C THR A 199 -9.13 -8.41 -19.16
N PRO A 200 -7.96 -7.92 -19.60
CA PRO A 200 -7.69 -6.50 -19.67
C PRO A 200 -8.65 -5.76 -20.60
N GLN A 201 -9.12 -4.60 -20.16
CA GLN A 201 -9.99 -3.73 -20.94
C GLN A 201 -9.71 -2.26 -20.59
N ALA A 202 -9.51 -1.43 -21.60
CA ALA A 202 -9.42 0.01 -21.38
C ALA A 202 -10.74 0.54 -20.81
N PRO A 203 -10.71 1.31 -19.70
CA PRO A 203 -11.92 1.86 -19.11
C PRO A 203 -12.51 2.96 -20.01
N ALA A 204 -13.82 3.16 -19.92
CA ALA A 204 -14.48 4.26 -20.63
C ALA A 204 -14.08 5.64 -20.07
N LYS A 205 -13.67 5.70 -18.81
CA LYS A 205 -13.28 6.90 -18.08
C LYS A 205 -12.14 6.56 -17.12
N CYS A 206 -11.08 7.36 -17.15
CA CYS A 206 -9.92 7.19 -16.32
C CYS A 206 -10.27 7.38 -14.82
N CYS A 207 -9.73 6.55 -13.95
CA CYS A 207 -9.95 6.67 -12.50
C CYS A 207 -9.49 8.03 -11.95
N ARG A 208 -8.44 8.65 -12.51
CA ARG A 208 -8.00 10.02 -12.18
C ARG A 208 -9.10 11.07 -12.39
N ASP A 209 -9.90 10.92 -13.45
CA ASP A 209 -10.97 11.87 -13.74
C ASP A 209 -12.21 11.61 -12.87
N ILE A 210 -12.43 10.35 -12.47
CA ILE A 210 -13.52 9.98 -11.58
C ILE A 210 -13.28 10.49 -10.16
N VAL A 211 -12.05 10.34 -9.61
CA VAL A 211 -11.74 10.80 -8.25
C VAL A 211 -11.84 12.32 -8.07
N ARG A 212 -11.82 13.07 -9.16
CA ARG A 212 -12.05 14.54 -9.16
C ARG A 212 -13.53 14.93 -9.05
N GLN A 213 -14.44 13.96 -9.22
CA GLN A 213 -15.87 14.18 -9.08
C GLN A 213 -16.30 14.03 -7.61
N PRO A 214 -17.52 14.49 -7.27
CA PRO A 214 -18.05 14.26 -5.93
C PRO A 214 -18.04 12.78 -5.57
N ILE A 215 -17.61 12.46 -4.35
CA ILE A 215 -17.45 11.07 -3.87
C ILE A 215 -18.74 10.25 -3.98
N GLU A 216 -19.88 10.90 -3.96
CA GLU A 216 -21.20 10.27 -4.12
C GLU A 216 -21.38 9.56 -5.47
N THR A 217 -20.62 9.99 -6.50
CA THR A 217 -20.66 9.37 -7.83
C THR A 217 -19.74 8.17 -7.96
N TRP A 218 -18.76 8.01 -7.07
CA TRP A 218 -17.72 6.99 -7.18
C TRP A 218 -18.27 5.57 -7.15
N LYS A 219 -19.33 5.34 -6.40
CA LYS A 219 -19.93 4.01 -6.27
C LYS A 219 -20.26 3.34 -7.60
N GLU A 220 -20.69 4.11 -8.59
CA GLU A 220 -21.14 3.61 -9.88
C GLU A 220 -20.03 3.65 -10.96
N GLU A 221 -19.01 4.50 -10.77
CA GLU A 221 -18.02 4.76 -11.79
C GLU A 221 -16.62 4.28 -11.44
N LEU A 222 -16.23 4.33 -10.15
CA LEU A 222 -14.87 4.02 -9.70
C LEU A 222 -14.78 2.55 -9.32
N VAL A 223 -14.25 1.74 -10.22
CA VAL A 223 -14.18 0.28 -10.06
C VAL A 223 -12.76 -0.21 -9.78
N ASN A 224 -12.65 -1.39 -9.23
CA ASN A 224 -11.42 -2.16 -9.17
C ASN A 224 -11.63 -3.46 -9.98
N ASP A 225 -10.94 -3.60 -11.10
CA ASP A 225 -11.11 -4.72 -12.02
C ASP A 225 -10.84 -6.09 -11.39
N PHE A 226 -10.04 -6.15 -10.34
CA PHE A 226 -9.80 -7.39 -9.61
C PHE A 226 -11.03 -7.85 -8.81
N GLU A 227 -12.00 -6.98 -8.50
CA GLU A 227 -13.16 -7.37 -7.71
C GLU A 227 -13.99 -8.47 -8.38
N ALA A 228 -14.26 -8.36 -9.67
CA ALA A 228 -15.13 -9.31 -10.35
C ALA A 228 -14.59 -10.76 -10.29
N PRO A 229 -13.34 -11.05 -10.67
CA PRO A 229 -12.79 -12.41 -10.55
C PRO A 229 -12.55 -12.84 -9.10
N ILE A 230 -12.06 -11.93 -8.24
CA ILE A 230 -11.75 -12.27 -6.85
C ILE A 230 -13.01 -12.53 -6.04
N PHE A 231 -14.08 -11.76 -6.21
CA PHE A 231 -15.35 -12.00 -5.53
C PHE A 231 -16.08 -13.25 -6.00
N LYS A 232 -15.79 -13.71 -7.24
CA LYS A 232 -16.26 -15.01 -7.70
C LYS A 232 -15.55 -16.17 -6.99
N MET A 233 -14.26 -16.01 -6.68
CA MET A 233 -13.48 -17.02 -5.96
C MET A 233 -13.72 -16.94 -4.44
N HIS A 234 -13.91 -15.74 -3.92
CA HIS A 234 -14.09 -15.42 -2.50
C HIS A 234 -15.31 -14.53 -2.29
N PRO A 235 -16.54 -15.10 -2.36
CA PRO A 235 -17.80 -14.32 -2.22
C PRO A 235 -17.91 -13.57 -0.90
N GLU A 236 -17.23 -14.03 0.15
CA GLU A 236 -17.19 -13.39 1.46
C GLU A 236 -16.62 -11.96 1.39
N LEU A 237 -15.71 -11.69 0.45
CA LEU A 237 -15.18 -10.33 0.25
C LEU A 237 -16.23 -9.40 -0.33
N ALA A 238 -17.09 -9.90 -1.23
CA ALA A 238 -18.23 -9.14 -1.73
C ALA A 238 -19.24 -8.83 -0.63
N GLU A 239 -19.46 -9.77 0.30
CA GLU A 239 -20.34 -9.58 1.46
C GLU A 239 -19.82 -8.48 2.39
N ILE A 240 -18.49 -8.43 2.63
CA ILE A 240 -17.85 -7.35 3.40
C ILE A 240 -18.11 -6.00 2.72
N LYS A 241 -17.89 -5.88 1.41
CA LYS A 241 -18.15 -4.66 0.64
C LYS A 241 -19.61 -4.22 0.78
N GLN A 242 -20.55 -5.14 0.59
CA GLN A 242 -21.98 -4.84 0.75
C GLN A 242 -22.33 -4.41 2.17
N LYS A 243 -21.72 -5.05 3.18
CA LYS A 243 -21.93 -4.71 4.59
C LYS A 243 -21.43 -3.30 4.90
N LEU A 244 -20.26 -2.88 4.36
CA LEU A 244 -19.78 -1.50 4.50
C LEU A 244 -20.77 -0.49 3.92
N TYR A 245 -21.36 -0.75 2.74
CA TYR A 245 -22.43 0.09 2.20
C TYR A 245 -23.67 0.14 3.10
N LYS A 246 -24.11 -1.01 3.64
CA LYS A 246 -25.24 -1.06 4.58
C LYS A 246 -24.98 -0.26 5.86
N LEU A 247 -23.72 -0.15 6.28
CA LEU A 247 -23.29 0.66 7.42
C LEU A 247 -23.15 2.16 7.08
N GLY A 248 -23.42 2.56 5.83
CA GLY A 248 -23.44 3.95 5.40
C GLY A 248 -22.16 4.44 4.73
N ALA A 249 -21.31 3.54 4.25
CA ALA A 249 -20.19 3.95 3.40
C ALA A 249 -20.70 4.66 2.14
N VAL A 250 -20.11 5.81 1.81
CA VAL A 250 -20.39 6.53 0.56
C VAL A 250 -19.67 5.88 -0.62
N TYR A 251 -18.52 5.26 -0.36
CA TYR A 251 -17.78 4.45 -1.30
C TYR A 251 -17.12 3.27 -0.58
N ALA A 252 -17.09 2.10 -1.22
CA ALA A 252 -16.37 0.94 -0.72
C ALA A 252 -15.80 0.14 -1.89
N ALA A 253 -14.57 -0.36 -1.73
CA ALA A 253 -13.87 -1.16 -2.73
C ALA A 253 -12.85 -2.09 -2.10
N MET A 254 -12.34 -3.02 -2.90
CA MET A 254 -11.15 -3.79 -2.58
C MET A 254 -9.89 -2.97 -2.87
N SER A 255 -8.87 -3.05 -2.03
CA SER A 255 -7.59 -2.41 -2.27
C SER A 255 -6.65 -3.33 -3.05
N GLY A 256 -6.07 -2.82 -4.14
CA GLY A 256 -5.16 -3.59 -4.99
C GLY A 256 -5.78 -4.90 -5.47
N SER A 257 -4.99 -5.97 -5.48
CA SER A 257 -5.48 -7.34 -5.77
C SER A 257 -6.21 -7.99 -4.58
N GLY A 258 -6.40 -7.28 -3.47
CA GLY A 258 -7.03 -7.79 -2.26
C GLY A 258 -6.02 -8.38 -1.25
N SER A 259 -6.52 -8.97 -0.17
CA SER A 259 -7.94 -9.24 0.15
C SER A 259 -8.59 -8.15 1.03
N ALA A 260 -7.93 -7.02 1.35
CA ALA A 260 -8.56 -5.97 2.16
C ALA A 260 -9.67 -5.24 1.39
N ILE A 261 -10.79 -5.05 2.06
CA ILE A 261 -11.90 -4.21 1.60
C ILE A 261 -11.93 -2.96 2.47
N PHE A 262 -12.13 -1.81 1.85
CA PHE A 262 -12.27 -0.56 2.58
C PHE A 262 -13.60 0.14 2.28
N GLY A 263 -14.03 0.97 3.22
CA GLY A 263 -15.19 1.86 3.05
C GLY A 263 -14.91 3.25 3.55
N ILE A 264 -15.35 4.26 2.82
CA ILE A 264 -15.22 5.68 3.15
C ILE A 264 -16.56 6.18 3.66
N PHE A 265 -16.55 6.90 4.79
CA PHE A 265 -17.74 7.37 5.50
C PHE A 265 -17.64 8.87 5.76
N LYS A 266 -18.75 9.60 5.63
CA LYS A 266 -18.83 11.03 6.02
C LYS A 266 -18.70 11.23 7.53
N HIS A 267 -19.22 10.29 8.29
CA HIS A 267 -19.20 10.31 9.76
C HIS A 267 -18.65 8.99 10.28
N LYS A 268 -18.05 9.01 11.47
CA LYS A 268 -17.56 7.79 12.11
C LYS A 268 -18.70 6.80 12.27
N PRO A 269 -18.66 5.62 11.61
CA PRO A 269 -19.71 4.63 11.76
C PRO A 269 -19.68 4.02 13.16
N ALA A 270 -20.87 3.76 13.72
CA ALA A 270 -21.01 3.13 15.05
C ALA A 270 -20.88 1.60 14.94
N ASN A 271 -20.32 0.99 15.99
CA ASN A 271 -20.28 -0.47 16.20
C ASN A 271 -19.69 -1.28 15.03
N VAL A 272 -18.79 -0.68 14.24
CA VAL A 272 -18.22 -1.35 13.06
C VAL A 272 -17.35 -2.54 13.48
N GLU A 273 -16.55 -2.41 14.53
CA GLU A 273 -15.68 -3.48 15.00
C GLU A 273 -16.48 -4.72 15.42
N GLU A 274 -17.63 -4.54 16.06
CA GLU A 274 -18.55 -5.62 16.41
C GLU A 274 -19.14 -6.31 15.17
N GLN A 275 -19.35 -5.54 14.09
CA GLN A 275 -19.87 -6.06 12.83
C GLN A 275 -18.87 -6.94 12.08
N PHE A 276 -17.59 -6.78 12.35
CA PHE A 276 -16.48 -7.54 11.71
C PHE A 276 -15.65 -8.28 12.77
N GLU A 277 -16.32 -8.80 13.82
CA GLU A 277 -15.67 -9.59 14.86
C GLU A 277 -14.91 -10.78 14.26
N GLY A 278 -13.70 -11.04 14.77
CA GLY A 278 -12.81 -12.10 14.26
C GLY A 278 -12.08 -11.75 12.97
N MET A 279 -12.18 -10.50 12.47
CA MET A 279 -11.46 -9.99 11.32
C MET A 279 -10.55 -8.84 11.74
N PHE A 280 -9.50 -8.60 10.98
CA PHE A 280 -8.82 -7.32 11.08
C PHE A 280 -9.80 -6.21 10.67
N CYS A 281 -10.06 -5.29 11.58
CA CYS A 281 -10.93 -4.14 11.34
C CYS A 281 -10.30 -2.89 11.97
N LYS A 282 -10.10 -1.84 11.18
CA LYS A 282 -9.55 -0.56 11.67
C LYS A 282 -10.38 0.59 11.15
N ILE A 283 -10.71 1.52 12.07
CA ILE A 283 -11.36 2.78 11.76
C ILE A 283 -10.34 3.89 11.92
N MET A 284 -10.21 4.72 10.90
CA MET A 284 -9.27 5.84 10.86
C MET A 284 -10.00 7.10 10.42
N LYS A 285 -9.50 8.26 10.84
CA LYS A 285 -9.90 9.55 10.27
C LYS A 285 -8.86 9.93 9.22
N LEU A 286 -9.33 10.31 8.04
CA LEU A 286 -8.52 10.85 6.96
C LEU A 286 -8.35 12.35 7.09
#